data_b082131b8533dc66fc6c433b78e1d79e
#
_entry.id   b082131b8533dc66fc6c433b78e1d79e
#
_cell.length_a   1.000
_cell.length_b   1.000
_cell.length_c   1.000
_cell.angle_alpha   90.00
_cell.angle_beta   90.00
_cell.angle_gamma   90.00
#
_symmetry.space_group_name_H-M   'P 1'
#
loop_
_entity.id
_entity.type
_entity.pdbx_description
1 polymer ?
#
loop_
_entity_poly.entity_id
_entity_poly.type
_entity_poly.pdbx_seq_one_letter_code
_entity_poly.pdbx_strand_id
1 'polypeptide(L)' 'MIEITYLDAAESERKITFESYEEFELSQQACLIGVADYHPVKKLVYNGHDLDYHGTYGDVYFFLMKQDLSQYN' A
#
# COMPACT_ATOMS: atom_id res chain seq x y z
N MET A 1 7.27 -7.93 3.56
CA MET A 1 5.80 -7.93 3.39
C MET A 1 5.27 -6.51 3.46
N ILE A 2 4.33 -6.20 2.60
CA ILE A 2 3.65 -4.90 2.60
C ILE A 2 2.21 -5.13 3.04
N GLU A 3 1.75 -4.35 4.01
CA GLU A 3 0.37 -4.41 4.49
C GLU A 3 -0.26 -3.03 4.35
N ILE A 4 -1.38 -2.96 3.64
CA ILE A 4 -2.08 -1.70 3.39
C ILE A 4 -3.49 -1.83 3.94
N THR A 5 -3.83 -0.99 4.91
CA THR A 5 -5.18 -0.90 5.45
C THR A 5 -5.83 0.35 4.86
N TYR A 6 -6.96 0.18 4.20
CA TYR A 6 -7.65 1.28 3.53
C TYR A 6 -9.14 1.23 3.85
N LEU A 7 -9.82 2.35 3.58
CA LEU A 7 -11.27 2.43 3.71
C LEU A 7 -11.91 2.22 2.34
N ASP A 8 -12.85 1.29 2.26
CA ASP A 8 -13.59 1.05 1.03
C ASP A 8 -14.73 2.07 0.85
N ALA A 9 -15.55 1.91 -0.20
CA ALA A 9 -16.63 2.83 -0.49
C ALA A 9 -17.69 2.90 0.62
N ALA A 10 -17.80 1.86 1.44
CA ALA A 10 -18.70 1.82 2.58
C ALA A 10 -18.05 2.31 3.87
N GLU A 11 -16.84 2.88 3.78
CA GLU A 11 -16.03 3.33 4.91
C GLU A 11 -15.67 2.20 5.88
N SER A 12 -15.62 0.96 5.38
CA SER A 12 -15.16 -0.19 6.14
C SER A 12 -13.68 -0.40 5.93
N GLU A 13 -12.97 -0.71 7.01
CA GLU A 13 -11.54 -0.99 6.91
C GLU A 13 -11.31 -2.31 6.18
N ARG A 14 -10.45 -2.26 5.19
CA ARG A 14 -10.01 -3.43 4.43
C ARG A 14 -8.49 -3.48 4.48
N LYS A 15 -7.95 -4.70 4.46
CA LYS A 15 -6.51 -4.90 4.48
C LYS A 15 -6.10 -5.75 3.29
N ILE A 16 -5.05 -5.32 2.61
CA ILE A 16 -4.45 -6.07 1.51
C ILE A 16 -2.98 -6.23 1.81
N THR A 17 -2.42 -7.41 1.50
CA THR A 17 -1.03 -7.71 1.78
C THR A 17 -0.31 -8.17 0.52
N PHE A 18 0.98 -7.87 0.45
CA PHE A 18 1.88 -8.33 -0.60
C PHE A 18 3.11 -8.90 0.06
N GLU A 19 3.64 -10.01 -0.46
CA GLU A 19 4.81 -10.64 0.15
C GLU A 19 6.09 -9.84 -0.09
N SER A 20 6.14 -9.07 -1.18
CA SER A 20 7.31 -8.28 -1.52
C SER A 20 6.92 -6.99 -2.23
N TYR A 21 7.86 -6.06 -2.30
CA TYR A 21 7.68 -4.84 -3.08
C TYR A 21 7.45 -5.16 -4.56
N GLU A 22 8.16 -6.18 -5.07
CA GLU A 22 8.01 -6.58 -6.48
C GLU A 22 6.59 -7.06 -6.77
N GLU A 23 5.99 -7.82 -5.87
CA GLU A 23 4.62 -8.28 -6.02
C GLU A 23 3.66 -7.10 -6.03
N PHE A 24 3.86 -6.13 -5.15
CA PHE A 24 3.05 -4.91 -5.12
C PHE A 24 3.19 -4.13 -6.43
N GLU A 25 4.43 -3.96 -6.91
CA GLU A 25 4.70 -3.23 -8.15
C GLU A 25 4.00 -3.89 -9.35
N LEU A 26 4.10 -5.22 -9.44
CA LEU A 26 3.43 -5.95 -10.51
C LEU A 26 1.91 -5.79 -10.45
N SER A 27 1.33 -5.77 -9.27
CA SER A 27 -0.12 -5.58 -9.13
C SER A 27 -0.56 -4.20 -9.61
N GLN A 28 0.28 -3.19 -9.38
CA GLN A 28 -0.01 -1.82 -9.85
C GLN A 28 0.06 -1.74 -11.38
N GLN A 29 1.09 -2.35 -11.97
CA GLN A 29 1.29 -2.31 -13.42
C GLN A 29 0.23 -3.12 -14.17
N ALA A 30 -0.17 -4.26 -13.62
CA ALA A 30 -1.11 -5.17 -14.27
C ALA A 30 -2.57 -4.89 -13.94
N CYS A 31 -2.85 -3.94 -13.04
CA CYS A 31 -4.19 -3.62 -12.57
C CYS A 31 -4.93 -4.86 -12.06
N LEU A 32 -4.22 -5.75 -11.38
CA LEU A 32 -4.78 -7.03 -10.91
C LEU A 32 -5.66 -6.88 -9.67
N ILE A 33 -5.56 -5.75 -8.98
CA ILE A 33 -6.27 -5.52 -7.73
C ILE A 33 -7.40 -4.54 -7.97
N GLY A 34 -8.59 -4.91 -7.51
CA GLY A 34 -9.79 -4.10 -7.69
C GLY A 34 -9.94 -2.95 -6.69
N VAL A 35 -8.83 -2.42 -6.15
CA VAL A 35 -8.85 -1.29 -5.23
C VAL A 35 -8.74 -0.01 -6.03
N ALA A 36 -9.73 0.87 -5.90
CA ALA A 36 -9.70 2.14 -6.59
C ALA A 36 -8.66 3.08 -5.96
N ASP A 37 -8.03 3.89 -6.79
CA ASP A 37 -6.95 4.78 -6.37
C ASP A 37 -7.36 5.82 -5.34
N TYR A 38 -8.64 6.18 -5.31
CA TYR A 38 -9.12 7.24 -4.42
C TYR A 38 -9.40 6.77 -2.99
N HIS A 39 -9.32 5.47 -2.70
CA HIS A 39 -9.60 4.99 -1.34
C HIS A 39 -8.55 5.50 -0.35
N PRO A 40 -8.97 6.10 0.78
CA PRO A 40 -8.00 6.56 1.78
C PRO A 40 -7.28 5.39 2.44
N VAL A 41 -5.99 5.53 2.64
CA VAL A 41 -5.18 4.54 3.35
C VAL A 41 -5.08 4.95 4.81
N LYS A 42 -5.40 4.02 5.70
CA LYS A 42 -5.36 4.24 7.15
C LYS A 42 -4.00 3.86 7.73
N LYS A 43 -3.35 2.86 7.15
CA LYS A 43 -2.07 2.36 7.66
C LYS A 43 -1.29 1.71 6.53
N LEU A 44 0.00 1.98 6.50
CA LEU A 44 0.93 1.35 5.56
C LEU A 44 2.10 0.78 6.34
N VAL A 45 2.27 -0.53 6.27
CA VAL A 45 3.35 -1.24 6.99
C VAL A 45 4.25 -1.93 5.98
N TYR A 46 5.56 -1.76 6.13
CA TYR A 46 6.56 -2.41 5.30
C TYR A 46 7.51 -3.21 6.20
N ASN A 47 7.53 -4.53 6.03
CA ASN A 47 8.34 -5.45 6.83
C ASN A 47 8.20 -5.22 8.33
N GLY A 48 6.95 -4.99 8.79
CA GLY A 48 6.66 -4.77 10.19
C GLY A 48 6.88 -3.35 10.68
N HIS A 49 7.28 -2.43 9.78
CA HIS A 49 7.51 -1.03 10.13
C HIS A 49 6.35 -0.17 9.61
N ASP A 50 5.69 0.55 10.51
CA ASP A 50 4.65 1.50 10.14
C ASP A 50 5.31 2.73 9.54
N LEU A 51 4.99 3.03 8.28
CA LEU A 51 5.61 4.13 7.55
C LEU A 51 4.90 5.47 7.78
N ASP A 52 3.86 5.48 8.63
CA ASP A 52 3.10 6.70 8.95
C ASP A 52 2.60 7.41 7.68
N TYR A 53 2.09 6.61 6.75
CA TYR A 53 1.60 7.13 5.47
C TYR A 53 0.18 7.69 5.62
N HIS A 54 -0.03 8.87 5.04
CA HIS A 54 -1.34 9.51 4.96
C HIS A 54 -1.60 9.89 3.51
N GLY A 55 -2.61 9.30 2.91
CA GLY A 55 -2.94 9.58 1.52
C GLY A 55 -3.89 8.54 0.98
N THR A 56 -3.93 8.43 -0.35
CA THR A 56 -4.81 7.49 -1.04
C THR A 56 -4.04 6.26 -1.50
N TYR A 57 -4.79 5.21 -1.84
CA TYR A 57 -4.18 3.97 -2.33
C TYR A 57 -3.36 4.22 -3.59
N GLY A 58 -3.84 5.07 -4.49
CA GLY A 58 -3.12 5.35 -5.73
C GLY A 58 -1.76 6.00 -5.54
N ASP A 59 -1.57 6.72 -4.42
CA ASP A 59 -0.30 7.38 -4.14
C ASP A 59 0.69 6.50 -3.37
N VAL A 60 0.26 5.32 -2.91
CA VAL A 60 1.15 4.43 -2.14
C VAL A 60 2.39 4.05 -2.94
N TYR A 61 2.22 3.73 -4.21
CA TYR A 61 3.33 3.34 -5.08
C TYR A 61 4.37 4.46 -5.17
N PHE A 62 3.91 5.69 -5.40
CA PHE A 62 4.80 6.85 -5.50
C PHE A 62 5.49 7.14 -4.17
N PHE A 63 4.76 6.99 -3.06
CA PHE A 63 5.34 7.16 -1.74
C PHE A 63 6.47 6.15 -1.51
N LEU A 64 6.21 4.88 -1.80
CA LEU A 64 7.22 3.83 -1.60
C LEU A 64 8.44 4.02 -2.50
N MET A 65 8.25 4.54 -3.71
CA MET A 65 9.36 4.84 -4.62
C MET A 65 10.33 5.87 -4.05
N LYS A 66 9.83 6.77 -3.23
CA LYS A 66 10.63 7.85 -2.63
C LYS A 66 11.33 7.43 -1.34
N GLN A 67 10.94 6.28 -0.78
CA GLN A 67 11.52 5.82 0.48
C GLN A 67 12.76 4.98 0.23
N ASP A 68 13.70 5.05 1.16
CA ASP A 68 14.82 4.11 1.18
C ASP A 68 14.35 2.85 1.90
N LEU A 69 13.82 1.91 1.14
CA LEU A 69 13.24 0.70 1.72
C LEU A 69 14.29 -0.25 2.29
N SER A 70 15.56 -0.06 1.94
CA SER A 70 16.62 -0.92 2.45
C SER A 70 16.77 -0.81 3.97
N GLN A 71 16.39 0.32 4.55
CA GLN A 71 16.46 0.51 6.01
C GLN A 71 15.44 -0.34 6.76
N TYR A 72 14.44 -0.88 6.07
CA TYR A 72 13.38 -1.69 6.68
C TYR A 72 13.55 -3.19 6.43
N ASN A 73 14.61 -3.58 5.79
CA ASN A 73 14.87 -5.00 5.50
C ASN A 73 15.57 -5.69 6.66
#